data_ba9f3b0e396ebb37759c24e45765247a
#
_entry.id   ba9f3b0e396ebb37759c24e45765247a
#
_cell.length_a   1.000
_cell.length_b   1.000
_cell.length_c   1.000
_cell.angle_alpha   90.00
_cell.angle_beta   90.00
_cell.angle_gamma   90.00
#
_symmetry.space_group_name_H-M   'P 1'
#
loop_
_entity.id
_entity.type
_entity.pdbx_description
1 polymer ?
#
loop_
_entity_poly.entity_id
_entity_poly.type
_entity_poly.pdbx_seq_one_letter_code
_entity_poly.pdbx_strand_id
1 'polypeptide(L)'
;MQRLDPLSLPLSFSAHDTRADGGVRQVELHRERVVLHRAISGMRMAVNVLVSDFLGVALRETDDAQMLVLAHRDPSLTIPLCISADRDEIADAWEMWSETFALPQLHDVGYEPAPRRRRRNALRARRPRFLMRRKGAELLPCASVYRGEREIIARD
;
A
#
# COMPACT_ATOMS: atom_id res chain seq x y z
N MET A 1 -0.52 -27.01 6.82
CA MET A 1 -0.08 -26.33 8.04
C MET A 1 1.19 -25.57 7.67
N GLN A 2 1.17 -24.24 7.67
CA GLN A 2 2.34 -23.42 7.33
C GLN A 2 2.94 -22.95 8.65
N ARG A 3 4.14 -23.42 8.96
CA ARG A 3 4.91 -22.97 10.12
C ARG A 3 6.26 -22.50 9.62
N LEU A 4 6.51 -21.22 9.78
CA LEU A 4 7.80 -20.61 9.47
C LEU A 4 8.61 -20.54 10.77
N ASP A 5 9.90 -20.83 10.67
CA ASP A 5 10.82 -20.77 11.80
C ASP A 5 11.62 -19.46 11.74
N PRO A 6 11.52 -18.59 12.77
CA PRO A 6 12.26 -17.32 12.80
C PRO A 6 13.78 -17.50 12.80
N LEU A 7 14.30 -18.64 13.23
CA LEU A 7 15.74 -18.91 13.27
C LEU A 7 16.32 -19.26 11.89
N SER A 8 15.49 -19.66 10.93
CA SER A 8 15.91 -20.05 9.58
C SER A 8 15.87 -18.92 8.56
N LEU A 9 15.80 -17.66 8.99
CA LEU A 9 15.88 -16.50 8.08
C LEU A 9 17.22 -16.46 7.32
N PRO A 10 17.21 -16.14 6.00
CA PRO A 10 16.09 -15.73 5.18
C PRO A 10 15.20 -16.86 4.67
N LEU A 11 13.87 -16.64 4.64
CA LEU A 11 12.88 -17.62 4.21
C LEU A 11 12.21 -17.17 2.91
N SER A 12 11.95 -18.13 2.01
CA SER A 12 11.16 -17.90 0.81
C SER A 12 9.98 -18.86 0.76
N PHE A 13 8.77 -18.31 0.57
CA PHE A 13 7.53 -19.10 0.54
C PHE A 13 6.46 -18.40 -0.32
N SER A 14 5.43 -19.19 -0.66
CA SER A 14 4.28 -18.68 -1.40
C SER A 14 3.16 -18.32 -0.43
N ALA A 15 2.53 -17.16 -0.63
CA ALA A 15 1.37 -16.71 0.13
C ALA A 15 0.21 -16.37 -0.81
N HIS A 16 -1.02 -16.53 -0.31
CA HIS A 16 -2.21 -16.14 -1.06
C HIS A 16 -2.28 -14.62 -1.23
N ASP A 17 -2.59 -14.16 -2.45
CA ASP A 17 -2.78 -12.75 -2.78
C ASP A 17 -3.89 -12.61 -3.82
N THR A 18 -5.05 -12.13 -3.40
CA THR A 18 -6.22 -11.95 -4.29
C THR A 18 -5.99 -10.92 -5.41
N ARG A 19 -4.93 -10.12 -5.32
CA ARG A 19 -4.58 -9.10 -6.33
C ARG A 19 -3.55 -9.58 -7.33
N ALA A 20 -2.91 -10.72 -7.06
CA ALA A 20 -1.90 -11.29 -7.95
C ALA A 20 -2.56 -12.16 -9.03
N ASP A 21 -1.99 -12.14 -10.22
CA ASP A 21 -2.34 -13.07 -11.27
C ASP A 21 -2.08 -14.51 -10.78
N GLY A 22 -3.09 -15.37 -10.86
CA GLY A 22 -3.01 -16.72 -10.30
C GLY A 22 -3.22 -16.82 -8.78
N GLY A 23 -3.53 -15.71 -8.08
CA GLY A 23 -3.90 -15.74 -6.67
C GLY A 23 -2.75 -15.99 -5.68
N VAL A 24 -1.50 -15.97 -6.14
CA VAL A 24 -0.32 -16.31 -5.35
C VAL A 24 0.78 -15.27 -5.53
N ARG A 25 1.47 -14.94 -4.44
CA ARG A 25 2.69 -14.14 -4.43
C ARG A 25 3.83 -14.92 -3.79
N GLN A 26 5.05 -14.66 -4.21
CA GLN A 26 6.26 -15.13 -3.54
C GLN A 26 6.70 -14.10 -2.49
N VAL A 27 7.03 -14.57 -1.33
CA VAL A 27 7.50 -13.77 -0.19
C VAL A 27 8.90 -14.21 0.17
N GLU A 28 9.83 -13.27 0.18
CA GLU A 28 11.17 -13.46 0.73
C GLU A 28 11.24 -12.66 2.03
N LEU A 29 11.35 -13.38 3.15
CA LEU A 29 11.37 -12.80 4.49
C LEU A 29 12.81 -12.77 4.99
N HIS A 30 13.35 -11.57 5.18
CA HIS A 30 14.64 -11.31 5.79
C HIS A 30 14.46 -10.65 7.15
N ARG A 31 15.51 -10.57 7.95
CA ARG A 31 15.45 -9.97 9.29
C ARG A 31 15.12 -8.47 9.26
N GLU A 32 15.54 -7.75 8.25
CA GLU A 32 15.39 -6.28 8.16
C GLU A 32 14.38 -5.84 7.08
N ARG A 33 14.07 -6.72 6.13
CA ARG A 33 13.22 -6.40 4.99
C ARG A 33 12.41 -7.60 4.53
N VAL A 34 11.33 -7.31 3.87
CA VAL A 34 10.48 -8.30 3.18
C VAL A 34 10.41 -7.93 1.71
N VAL A 35 10.63 -8.89 0.83
CA VAL A 35 10.47 -8.71 -0.61
C VAL A 35 9.28 -9.54 -1.08
N LEU A 36 8.31 -8.86 -1.70
CA LEU A 36 7.09 -9.47 -2.22
C LEU A 36 7.15 -9.46 -3.74
N HIS A 37 7.18 -10.63 -4.36
CA HIS A 37 7.11 -10.78 -5.81
C HIS A 37 5.69 -11.19 -6.21
N ARG A 38 5.06 -10.40 -7.07
CA ARG A 38 3.73 -10.70 -7.62
C ARG A 38 3.64 -10.26 -9.07
N ALA A 39 2.74 -10.88 -9.82
CA ALA A 39 2.37 -10.43 -11.15
C ALA A 39 0.96 -9.82 -11.10
N ILE A 40 0.76 -8.69 -11.76
CA ILE A 40 -0.55 -8.04 -11.90
C ILE A 40 -0.73 -7.65 -13.36
N SER A 41 -1.75 -8.21 -14.02
CA SER A 41 -2.03 -7.99 -15.44
C SER A 41 -0.82 -8.31 -16.33
N GLY A 42 -0.11 -9.40 -16.03
CA GLY A 42 1.08 -9.85 -16.73
C GLY A 42 2.37 -9.11 -16.38
N MET A 43 2.31 -8.03 -15.60
CA MET A 43 3.51 -7.31 -15.15
C MET A 43 4.05 -7.92 -13.86
N ARG A 44 5.33 -8.29 -13.88
CA ARG A 44 6.05 -8.73 -12.68
C ARG A 44 6.48 -7.52 -11.85
N MET A 45 6.16 -7.57 -10.57
CA MET A 45 6.46 -6.50 -9.62
C MET A 45 7.19 -7.08 -8.42
N ALA A 46 8.22 -6.37 -7.95
CA ALA A 46 8.87 -6.62 -6.66
C ALA A 46 8.63 -5.42 -5.74
N VAL A 47 8.07 -5.67 -4.57
CA VAL A 47 7.83 -4.66 -3.53
C VAL A 47 8.75 -4.97 -2.37
N ASN A 48 9.65 -4.04 -2.06
CA ASN A 48 10.56 -4.15 -0.92
C ASN A 48 10.01 -3.30 0.22
N VAL A 49 9.78 -3.91 1.38
CA VAL A 49 9.23 -3.27 2.58
C VAL A 49 10.19 -3.50 3.74
N LEU A 50 10.54 -2.46 4.46
CA LEU A 50 11.35 -2.61 5.67
C LEU A 50 10.49 -3.22 6.78
N VAL A 51 11.11 -4.06 7.62
CA VAL A 51 10.43 -4.65 8.78
C VAL A 51 9.93 -3.57 9.74
N SER A 52 10.64 -2.44 9.86
CA SER A 52 10.24 -1.27 10.64
C SER A 52 8.94 -0.59 10.16
N ASP A 53 8.52 -0.82 8.92
CA ASP A 53 7.29 -0.25 8.38
C ASP A 53 6.04 -1.07 8.75
N PHE A 54 6.24 -2.27 9.28
CA PHE A 54 5.16 -3.10 9.82
C PHE A 54 4.74 -2.60 11.21
N LEU A 55 3.48 -2.79 11.52
CA LEU A 55 2.88 -2.35 12.78
C LEU A 55 3.28 -3.23 13.96
N GLY A 56 3.46 -4.53 13.70
CA GLY A 56 3.74 -5.53 14.71
C GLY A 56 3.39 -6.94 14.25
N VAL A 57 3.58 -7.89 15.14
CA VAL A 57 3.15 -9.27 14.96
C VAL A 57 1.77 -9.41 15.59
N ALA A 58 0.75 -9.66 14.77
CA ALA A 58 -0.64 -9.72 15.21
C ALA A 58 -1.15 -11.17 15.27
N LEU A 59 -1.88 -11.46 16.34
CA LEU A 59 -2.63 -12.70 16.48
C LEU A 59 -4.03 -12.52 15.93
N ARG A 60 -4.42 -13.35 14.96
CA ARG A 60 -5.79 -13.42 14.40
C ARG A 60 -6.46 -14.70 14.78
N GLU A 61 -7.65 -14.61 15.31
CA GLU A 61 -8.50 -15.78 15.56
C GLU A 61 -9.33 -16.06 14.30
N THR A 62 -9.33 -17.32 13.90
CA THR A 62 -10.20 -17.89 12.87
C THR A 62 -11.04 -18.97 13.55
N ASP A 63 -12.18 -19.34 13.01
CA ASP A 63 -13.17 -20.24 13.64
C ASP A 63 -12.56 -21.54 14.19
N ASP A 64 -11.54 -22.10 13.52
CA ASP A 64 -10.93 -23.39 13.87
C ASP A 64 -9.43 -23.32 14.24
N ALA A 65 -8.79 -22.15 14.08
CA ALA A 65 -7.34 -22.02 14.29
C ALA A 65 -6.95 -20.58 14.64
N GLN A 66 -5.75 -20.44 15.17
CA GLN A 66 -5.11 -19.15 15.37
C GLN A 66 -4.04 -18.93 14.30
N MET A 67 -3.91 -17.72 13.83
CA MET A 67 -2.94 -17.32 12.81
C MET A 67 -2.12 -16.15 13.30
N LEU A 68 -0.80 -16.27 13.22
CA LEU A 68 0.13 -15.15 13.39
C LEU A 68 0.38 -14.48 12.05
N VAL A 69 0.28 -13.17 12.04
CA VAL A 69 0.55 -12.36 10.84
C VAL A 69 1.47 -11.20 11.18
N LEU A 70 2.40 -10.91 10.27
CA LEU A 70 3.15 -9.67 10.29
C LEU A 70 2.25 -8.58 9.71
N ALA A 71 1.72 -7.73 10.57
CA ALA A 71 0.67 -6.76 10.24
C ALA A 71 1.25 -5.50 9.63
N HIS A 72 0.71 -5.08 8.48
CA HIS A 72 1.07 -3.83 7.82
C HIS A 72 -0.15 -2.91 7.69
N ARG A 73 0.06 -1.59 7.55
CA ARG A 73 -1.01 -0.60 7.33
C ARG A 73 -1.83 -0.87 6.07
N ASP A 74 -1.20 -1.43 5.03
CA ASP A 74 -1.89 -1.93 3.85
C ASP A 74 -2.14 -3.43 4.03
N PRO A 75 -3.40 -3.89 4.13
CA PRO A 75 -3.71 -5.30 4.31
C PRO A 75 -3.12 -6.20 3.22
N SER A 76 -2.89 -5.66 2.03
CA SER A 76 -2.29 -6.41 0.92
C SER A 76 -0.81 -6.75 1.12
N LEU A 77 -0.15 -6.11 2.09
CA LEU A 77 1.25 -6.36 2.44
C LEU A 77 1.40 -7.19 3.72
N THR A 78 0.30 -7.51 4.39
CA THR A 78 0.29 -8.38 5.58
C THR A 78 0.71 -9.79 5.20
N ILE A 79 1.56 -10.41 6.02
CA ILE A 79 2.22 -11.69 5.73
C ILE A 79 1.82 -12.71 6.78
N PRO A 80 1.32 -13.89 6.39
CA PRO A 80 1.08 -14.99 7.33
C PRO A 80 2.42 -15.62 7.74
N LEU A 81 2.62 -15.82 9.06
CA LEU A 81 3.83 -16.41 9.63
C LEU A 81 3.60 -17.84 10.09
N CYS A 82 2.53 -18.06 10.86
CA CYS A 82 2.20 -19.36 11.42
C CYS A 82 0.70 -19.54 11.52
N ILE A 83 0.22 -20.77 11.33
CA ILE A 83 -1.18 -21.17 11.54
C ILE A 83 -1.17 -22.45 12.34
N SER A 84 -1.74 -22.44 13.54
CA SER A 84 -1.90 -23.62 14.39
C SER A 84 -3.24 -23.57 15.13
N ALA A 85 -3.74 -24.76 15.48
CA ALA A 85 -4.89 -24.91 16.37
C ALA A 85 -4.45 -24.93 17.86
N ASP A 86 -3.16 -25.14 18.11
CA ASP A 86 -2.58 -25.16 19.45
C ASP A 86 -2.23 -23.74 19.90
N ARG A 87 -2.83 -23.31 21.02
CA ARG A 87 -2.63 -21.98 21.58
C ARG A 87 -1.24 -21.78 22.18
N ASP A 88 -0.70 -22.80 22.81
CA ASP A 88 0.60 -22.70 23.47
C ASP A 88 1.70 -22.56 22.40
N GLU A 89 1.60 -23.35 21.32
CA GLU A 89 2.51 -23.27 20.19
C GLU A 89 2.48 -21.88 19.49
N ILE A 90 1.30 -21.29 19.38
CA ILE A 90 1.14 -19.95 18.82
C ILE A 90 1.71 -18.88 19.74
N ALA A 91 1.54 -19.01 21.06
CA ALA A 91 2.07 -18.06 22.03
C ALA A 91 3.62 -18.05 21.99
N ASP A 92 4.26 -19.20 21.98
CA ASP A 92 5.71 -19.33 21.86
C ASP A 92 6.22 -18.74 20.52
N ALA A 93 5.54 -19.07 19.41
CA ALA A 93 5.89 -18.53 18.11
C ALA A 93 5.73 -17.02 18.05
N TRP A 94 4.70 -16.46 18.71
CA TRP A 94 4.44 -15.02 18.75
C TRP A 94 5.55 -14.26 19.47
N GLU A 95 5.99 -14.77 20.61
CA GLU A 95 7.12 -14.22 21.35
C GLU A 95 8.39 -14.24 20.50
N MET A 96 8.74 -15.39 19.92
CA MET A 96 9.93 -15.55 19.08
C MET A 96 9.93 -14.61 17.86
N TRP A 97 8.81 -14.45 17.17
CA TRP A 97 8.72 -13.55 16.02
C TRP A 97 8.79 -12.07 16.43
N SER A 98 8.16 -11.69 17.56
CA SER A 98 8.22 -10.32 18.06
C SER A 98 9.63 -9.92 18.47
N GLU A 99 10.39 -10.82 19.10
CA GLU A 99 11.78 -10.62 19.44
C GLU A 99 12.68 -10.54 18.20
N THR A 100 12.49 -11.48 17.24
CA THR A 100 13.31 -11.53 16.03
C THR A 100 13.23 -10.29 15.20
N PHE A 101 12.04 -9.69 15.11
CA PHE A 101 11.80 -8.46 14.35
C PHE A 101 11.87 -7.18 15.21
N ALA A 102 12.01 -7.30 16.52
CA ALA A 102 11.92 -6.19 17.48
C ALA A 102 10.63 -5.37 17.28
N LEU A 103 9.51 -6.06 17.04
CA LEU A 103 8.21 -5.46 16.80
C LEU A 103 7.23 -5.77 17.94
N PRO A 104 6.25 -4.88 18.21
CA PRO A 104 5.26 -5.11 19.24
C PRO A 104 4.33 -6.26 18.90
N GLN A 105 3.87 -6.96 19.93
CA GLN A 105 2.77 -7.92 19.85
C GLN A 105 1.44 -7.16 19.79
N LEU A 106 0.61 -7.52 18.81
CA LEU A 106 -0.70 -6.90 18.58
C LEU A 106 -1.80 -7.95 18.69
N HIS A 107 -2.73 -7.73 19.59
CA HIS A 107 -4.00 -8.46 19.56
C HIS A 107 -4.87 -7.87 18.45
N ASP A 108 -5.27 -8.68 17.49
CA ASP A 108 -6.13 -8.22 16.39
C ASP A 108 -7.57 -8.01 16.89
N VAL A 109 -7.79 -6.90 17.56
CA VAL A 109 -9.12 -6.38 17.79
C VAL A 109 -9.51 -5.63 16.51
N GLY A 110 -9.88 -6.40 15.45
CA GLY A 110 -10.45 -5.86 14.22
C GLY A 110 -9.76 -4.57 13.75
N TYR A 111 -8.56 -4.66 13.19
CA TYR A 111 -7.95 -3.51 12.52
C TYR A 111 -8.83 -3.12 11.33
N GLU A 112 -9.80 -2.25 11.56
CA GLU A 112 -10.40 -1.46 10.51
C GLU A 112 -9.37 -0.43 10.07
N PRO A 113 -8.83 -0.52 8.84
CA PRO A 113 -7.95 0.52 8.33
C PRO A 113 -8.73 1.83 8.39
N ALA A 114 -8.27 2.76 9.22
CA ALA A 114 -8.87 4.08 9.32
C ALA A 114 -9.11 4.61 7.90
N PRO A 115 -10.35 5.04 7.57
CA PRO A 115 -10.68 5.42 6.21
C PRO A 115 -9.68 6.46 5.75
N ARG A 116 -8.88 6.13 4.74
CA ARG A 116 -7.93 7.06 4.16
C ARG A 116 -8.72 8.28 3.74
N ARG A 117 -8.64 9.35 4.52
CA ARG A 117 -9.14 10.66 4.11
C ARG A 117 -8.51 10.93 2.75
N ARG A 118 -9.27 10.68 1.69
CA ARG A 118 -8.84 10.99 0.33
C ARG A 118 -8.40 12.44 0.37
N ARG A 119 -7.12 12.70 0.15
CA ARG A 119 -6.55 14.05 0.01
C ARG A 119 -7.08 14.71 -1.27
N ARG A 120 -8.39 14.73 -1.43
CA ARG A 120 -9.08 15.31 -2.59
C ARG A 120 -8.72 16.79 -2.75
N ASN A 121 -8.41 17.47 -1.64
CA ASN A 121 -8.12 18.91 -1.64
C ASN A 121 -6.63 19.22 -1.87
N ALA A 122 -5.70 18.31 -1.53
CA ALA A 122 -4.28 18.58 -1.74
C ALA A 122 -3.87 18.59 -3.21
N LEU A 123 -4.50 17.76 -4.04
CA LEU A 123 -4.27 17.76 -5.49
C LEU A 123 -4.87 18.98 -6.18
N ARG A 124 -5.99 19.51 -5.67
CA ARG A 124 -6.65 20.71 -6.23
C ARG A 124 -5.83 21.96 -5.95
N ALA A 125 -5.20 22.05 -4.77
CA ALA A 125 -4.32 23.15 -4.41
C ALA A 125 -2.96 23.12 -5.13
N ARG A 126 -2.53 21.93 -5.58
CA ARG A 126 -1.25 21.73 -6.30
C ARG A 126 -1.38 21.74 -7.82
N ARG A 127 -2.58 21.96 -8.38
CA ARG A 127 -2.71 22.08 -9.84
C ARG A 127 -1.97 23.33 -10.30
N PRO A 128 -1.03 23.17 -11.26
CA PRO A 128 -0.37 24.31 -11.86
C PRO A 128 -1.41 25.30 -12.43
N ARG A 129 -1.17 26.60 -12.30
CA ARG A 129 -2.11 27.64 -12.77
C ARG A 129 -2.50 27.52 -14.24
N PHE A 130 -1.64 26.95 -15.08
CA PHE A 130 -1.93 26.73 -16.50
C PHE A 130 -2.98 25.63 -16.77
N LEU A 131 -3.23 24.73 -15.80
CA LEU A 131 -4.29 23.71 -15.86
C LEU A 131 -5.62 24.20 -15.26
N MET A 132 -5.64 25.40 -14.68
CA MET A 132 -6.88 26.03 -14.30
C MET A 132 -7.58 26.51 -15.58
N ARG A 133 -8.86 26.13 -15.74
CA ARG A 133 -9.70 26.61 -16.82
C ARG A 133 -9.60 28.14 -16.83
N ARG A 134 -9.06 28.74 -17.91
CA ARG A 134 -9.08 30.17 -18.09
C ARG A 134 -10.54 30.59 -17.96
N LYS A 135 -10.85 31.55 -17.09
CA LYS A 135 -12.14 32.21 -17.14
C LYS A 135 -12.26 32.69 -18.56
N GLY A 136 -13.33 32.27 -19.27
CA GLY A 136 -13.63 32.84 -20.59
C GLY A 136 -13.50 34.34 -20.45
N ALA A 137 -12.83 34.98 -21.41
CA ALA A 137 -12.77 36.44 -21.45
C ALA A 137 -14.20 36.90 -21.27
N GLU A 138 -14.44 37.68 -20.23
CA GLU A 138 -15.68 38.43 -20.09
C GLU A 138 -15.78 39.26 -21.35
N LEU A 139 -16.81 39.01 -22.16
CA LEU A 139 -17.07 39.85 -23.34
C LEU A 139 -17.16 41.25 -22.82
N LEU A 140 -16.14 42.07 -23.08
CA LEU A 140 -16.18 43.48 -22.81
C LEU A 140 -17.43 44.03 -23.53
N PRO A 141 -18.35 44.73 -22.85
CA PRO A 141 -19.64 45.10 -23.38
C PRO A 141 -19.57 46.17 -24.50
N CYS A 142 -18.41 46.45 -24.99
CA CYS A 142 -18.23 47.29 -26.16
C CYS A 142 -16.88 47.02 -26.77
N ALA A 143 -16.86 46.43 -27.97
CA ALA A 143 -15.69 46.46 -28.80
C ALA A 143 -15.38 47.91 -29.09
N SER A 144 -14.41 48.50 -28.38
CA SER A 144 -13.89 49.82 -28.75
C SER A 144 -13.27 49.67 -30.12
N VAL A 145 -14.01 50.04 -31.16
CA VAL A 145 -13.47 50.12 -32.52
C VAL A 145 -12.48 51.25 -32.51
N TYR A 146 -11.19 50.92 -32.50
CA TYR A 146 -10.13 51.92 -32.67
C TYR A 146 -10.20 52.46 -34.10
N ARG A 147 -10.91 53.58 -34.30
CA ARG A 147 -10.91 54.28 -35.57
C ARG A 147 -9.50 54.85 -35.80
N GLY A 148 -8.73 54.24 -36.69
CA GLY A 148 -7.41 54.70 -37.04
C GLY A 148 -6.30 53.63 -36.89
N GLU A 149 -6.58 52.44 -36.40
CA GLU A 149 -5.64 51.36 -36.51
C GLU A 149 -5.49 50.89 -37.97
N ARG A 150 -4.28 50.99 -38.48
CA ARG A 150 -3.91 50.41 -39.77
C ARG A 150 -3.97 48.90 -39.62
N GLU A 151 -4.66 48.24 -40.56
CA GLU A 151 -4.57 46.78 -40.67
C GLU A 151 -3.10 46.38 -40.83
N ILE A 152 -2.64 45.47 -39.98
CA ILE A 152 -1.23 44.97 -39.98
C ILE A 152 -0.96 44.13 -41.24
N ILE A 153 -1.99 43.69 -41.95
CA ILE A 153 -1.91 42.96 -43.20
C ILE A 153 -2.22 43.90 -44.34
N ALA A 154 -1.18 44.35 -45.05
CA ALA A 154 -1.34 45.01 -46.32
C ALA A 154 -1.94 44.00 -47.31
N ARG A 155 -3.08 44.30 -47.89
CA ARG A 155 -3.57 43.58 -49.07
C ARG A 155 -2.84 44.17 -50.28
N ASP A 156 -2.08 43.27 -50.97
CA ASP A 156 -1.55 43.53 -52.32
C ASP A 156 -2.73 43.63 -53.28
#